data_3632a0e676b3d2801eb52f1c6b7975da
#
_entry.id   3632a0e676b3d2801eb52f1c6b7975da
#
_cell.length_a   1.000
_cell.length_b   1.000
_cell.length_c   1.000
_cell.angle_alpha   90.00
_cell.angle_beta   90.00
_cell.angle_gamma   90.00
#
_symmetry.space_group_name_H-M   'P 1'
#
loop_
_entity.id
_entity.type
_entity.pdbx_description
1 polymer ?
#
loop_
_entity_poly.entity_id
_entity_poly.type
_entity_poly.pdbx_seq_one_letter_code
_entity_poly.pdbx_strand_id
1 'polypeptide(L)'
;MIKVENLNKSFDGVQVLKDISVTYEPGKCNMIIGASGSGKTVLLKNLIGLMEPDSGEISYGEHKLSEMSDKEKMKLRQNIGILFQGSALFDFATVIENVMFPMEFFTDWSAAQRKERAQYCLEKVNVIGSDDKYPNELSGGMQ
;
A
#
# COMPACT_ATOMS: atom_id res chain seq x y z
N MET A 1 -12.83 0.91 10.10
CA MET A 1 -13.21 2.30 9.77
C MET A 1 -11.96 3.14 9.78
N ILE A 2 -11.75 3.96 8.75
CA ILE A 2 -10.67 4.96 8.71
C ILE A 2 -11.32 6.32 8.72
N LYS A 3 -10.91 7.21 9.62
CA LYS A 3 -11.44 8.57 9.73
C LYS A 3 -10.31 9.57 9.49
N VAL A 4 -10.61 10.59 8.72
CA VAL A 4 -9.72 11.72 8.43
C VAL A 4 -10.40 12.99 8.88
N GLU A 5 -9.69 13.84 9.62
CA GLU A 5 -10.21 15.08 10.19
C GLU A 5 -9.27 16.23 9.91
N ASN A 6 -9.76 17.25 9.22
CA ASN A 6 -9.09 18.53 8.91
C ASN A 6 -7.66 18.35 8.34
N LEU A 7 -7.47 17.34 7.47
CA LEU A 7 -6.17 16.98 6.94
C LEU A 7 -5.66 18.02 5.94
N ASN A 8 -4.46 18.51 6.18
CA ASN A 8 -3.79 19.46 5.33
C ASN A 8 -2.40 18.94 4.93
N LYS A 9 -1.99 19.18 3.68
CA LYS A 9 -0.66 18.88 3.18
C LYS A 9 -0.22 19.86 2.12
N SER A 10 1.00 20.37 2.26
CA SER A 10 1.64 21.30 1.33
C SER A 10 2.99 20.77 0.89
N PHE A 11 3.46 21.21 -0.28
CA PHE A 11 4.80 20.98 -0.79
C PHE A 11 5.31 22.30 -1.38
N ASP A 12 6.49 22.73 -0.97
CA ASP A 12 7.15 23.96 -1.44
C ASP A 12 6.23 25.19 -1.43
N GLY A 13 5.41 25.31 -0.37
CA GLY A 13 4.46 26.39 -0.19
C GLY A 13 3.14 26.24 -0.96
N VAL A 14 2.98 25.17 -1.76
CA VAL A 14 1.74 24.88 -2.49
C VAL A 14 0.91 23.90 -1.69
N GLN A 15 -0.28 24.31 -1.25
CA GLN A 15 -1.21 23.48 -0.51
C GLN A 15 -1.93 22.51 -1.47
N VAL A 16 -1.71 21.19 -1.27
CA VAL A 16 -2.26 20.11 -2.09
C VAL A 16 -3.50 19.49 -1.45
N LEU A 17 -3.48 19.23 -0.15
CA LEU A 17 -4.67 18.84 0.61
C LEU A 17 -5.10 20.02 1.46
N LYS A 18 -6.41 20.33 1.39
CA LYS A 18 -7.00 21.51 2.04
C LYS A 18 -8.18 21.06 2.88
N ASP A 19 -8.01 21.00 4.18
CA ASP A 19 -9.08 20.72 5.17
C ASP A 19 -9.93 19.49 4.80
N ILE A 20 -9.27 18.39 4.46
CA ILE A 20 -9.96 17.16 4.06
C ILE A 20 -10.49 16.44 5.29
N SER A 21 -11.81 16.25 5.34
CA SER A 21 -12.48 15.46 6.37
C SER A 21 -13.37 14.42 5.70
N VAL A 22 -13.12 13.13 5.97
CA VAL A 22 -13.86 12.02 5.36
C VAL A 22 -13.78 10.77 6.24
N THR A 23 -14.81 9.94 6.17
CA THR A 23 -14.83 8.62 6.82
C THR A 23 -14.96 7.52 5.77
N TYR A 24 -14.05 6.56 5.83
CA TYR A 24 -14.07 5.35 5.01
C TYR A 24 -14.65 4.20 5.84
N GLU A 25 -15.84 3.75 5.45
CA GLU A 25 -16.53 2.69 6.17
C GLU A 25 -16.00 1.31 5.78
N PRO A 26 -15.89 0.37 6.73
CA PRO A 26 -15.49 -1.00 6.45
C PRO A 26 -16.53 -1.72 5.58
N GLY A 27 -16.07 -2.68 4.78
CA GLY A 27 -16.93 -3.51 3.93
C GLY A 27 -17.53 -2.77 2.73
N LYS A 28 -17.14 -1.52 2.47
CA LYS A 28 -17.58 -0.73 1.32
C LYS A 28 -16.43 -0.41 0.38
N CYS A 29 -16.74 -0.31 -0.91
CA CYS A 29 -15.83 0.28 -1.89
C CYS A 29 -15.93 1.80 -1.79
N ASN A 30 -14.85 2.46 -1.38
CA ASN A 30 -14.76 3.91 -1.29
C ASN A 30 -13.95 4.42 -2.47
N MET A 31 -14.45 5.42 -3.19
CA MET A 31 -13.80 5.96 -4.38
C MET A 31 -13.37 7.42 -4.16
N ILE A 32 -12.12 7.74 -4.52
CA ILE A 32 -11.59 9.10 -4.54
C ILE A 32 -11.52 9.56 -5.99
N ILE A 33 -12.28 10.57 -6.34
CA ILE A 33 -12.38 11.13 -7.71
C ILE A 33 -11.76 12.53 -7.73
N GLY A 34 -11.10 12.87 -8.83
CA GLY A 34 -10.53 14.19 -9.04
C GLY A 34 -9.64 14.24 -10.28
N ALA A 35 -9.33 15.43 -10.76
CA ALA A 35 -8.44 15.65 -11.90
C ALA A 35 -7.01 15.13 -11.63
N SER A 36 -6.20 14.99 -12.68
CA SER A 36 -4.77 14.70 -12.49
C SER A 36 -4.12 15.83 -11.68
N GLY A 37 -3.24 15.47 -10.75
CA GLY A 37 -2.59 16.44 -9.86
C GLY A 37 -3.45 16.95 -8.67
N SER A 38 -4.71 16.52 -8.52
CA SER A 38 -5.60 17.00 -7.44
C SER A 38 -5.30 16.47 -6.03
N GLY A 39 -4.18 15.77 -5.83
CA GLY A 39 -3.77 15.29 -4.51
C GLY A 39 -4.25 13.90 -4.12
N LYS A 40 -4.95 13.13 -4.99
CA LYS A 40 -5.45 11.78 -4.67
C LYS A 40 -4.37 10.84 -4.14
N THR A 41 -3.24 10.77 -4.82
CA THR A 41 -2.09 9.94 -4.39
C THR A 41 -1.47 10.46 -3.09
N VAL A 42 -1.46 11.77 -2.89
CA VAL A 42 -0.98 12.39 -1.64
C VAL A 42 -1.89 11.97 -0.48
N LEU A 43 -3.21 12.04 -0.68
CA LEU A 43 -4.19 11.59 0.33
C LEU A 43 -3.98 10.11 0.66
N LEU A 44 -3.87 9.23 -0.35
CA LEU A 44 -3.61 7.81 -0.12
C LEU A 44 -2.31 7.55 0.65
N LYS A 45 -1.22 8.26 0.30
CA LYS A 45 0.05 8.11 1.03
C LYS A 45 -0.04 8.57 2.49
N ASN A 46 -0.84 9.60 2.77
CA ASN A 46 -1.11 10.01 4.15
C ASN A 46 -1.94 8.94 4.88
N LEU A 47 -3.00 8.42 4.25
CA LEU A 47 -3.85 7.38 4.84
C LEU A 47 -3.07 6.17 5.33
N ILE A 48 -2.08 5.72 4.58
CA ILE A 48 -1.27 4.53 4.92
C ILE A 48 -0.01 4.84 5.74
N GLY A 49 0.16 6.10 6.15
CA GLY A 49 1.29 6.53 6.94
C GLY A 49 2.65 6.47 6.20
N LEU A 50 2.65 6.54 4.87
CA LEU A 50 3.87 6.73 4.06
C LEU A 50 4.25 8.21 3.96
N MET A 51 3.36 9.10 4.35
CA MET A 51 3.57 10.54 4.37
C MET A 51 2.86 11.11 5.60
N GLU A 52 3.49 12.01 6.30
CA GLU A 52 2.88 12.71 7.42
C GLU A 52 2.16 13.97 6.93
N PRO A 53 0.94 14.24 7.41
CA PRO A 53 0.24 15.48 7.12
C PRO A 53 0.92 16.67 7.84
N ASP A 54 0.68 17.88 7.34
CA ASP A 54 1.15 19.10 8.00
C ASP A 54 0.24 19.44 9.20
N SER A 55 -1.05 19.09 9.12
CA SER A 55 -2.00 19.18 10.22
C SER A 55 -3.21 18.28 9.94
N GLY A 56 -4.05 18.10 10.96
CA GLY A 56 -5.18 17.19 10.93
C GLY A 56 -4.83 15.81 11.49
N GLU A 57 -5.80 14.90 11.49
CA GLU A 57 -5.64 13.59 12.10
C GLU A 57 -6.20 12.48 11.20
N ILE A 58 -5.55 11.32 11.25
CA ILE A 58 -6.02 10.09 10.62
C ILE A 58 -6.14 9.02 11.70
N SER A 59 -7.30 8.39 11.79
CA SER A 59 -7.57 7.37 12.79
C SER A 59 -7.99 6.04 12.14
N TYR A 60 -7.47 4.95 12.66
CA TYR A 60 -7.85 3.57 12.35
C TYR A 60 -8.64 2.99 13.54
N GLY A 61 -9.97 3.01 13.44
CA GLY A 61 -10.83 2.74 14.58
C GLY A 61 -10.62 3.79 15.67
N GLU A 62 -10.13 3.35 16.83
CA GLU A 62 -9.82 4.23 17.97
C GLU A 62 -8.35 4.69 18.02
N HIS A 63 -7.50 4.18 17.11
CA HIS A 63 -6.07 4.46 17.12
C HIS A 63 -5.74 5.59 16.15
N LYS A 64 -5.15 6.66 16.65
CA LYS A 64 -4.66 7.79 15.84
C LYS A 64 -3.29 7.49 15.27
N LEU A 65 -3.12 7.77 13.97
CA LEU A 65 -1.86 7.51 13.26
C LEU A 65 -0.72 8.38 13.82
N SER A 66 -1.02 9.59 14.27
CA SER A 66 -0.05 10.52 14.88
C SER A 66 0.53 10.02 16.21
N GLU A 67 -0.24 9.21 16.95
CA GLU A 67 0.15 8.65 18.25
C GLU A 67 0.87 7.30 18.13
N MET A 68 0.87 6.68 16.92
CA MET A 68 1.52 5.41 16.69
C MET A 68 3.05 5.54 16.61
N SER A 69 3.75 4.64 17.29
CA SER A 69 5.18 4.42 17.09
C SER A 69 5.48 3.87 15.68
N ASP A 70 6.71 3.99 15.21
CA ASP A 70 7.14 3.44 13.92
C ASP A 70 6.87 1.94 13.80
N LYS A 71 7.02 1.20 14.89
CA LYS A 71 6.73 -0.23 14.95
C LYS A 71 5.23 -0.53 14.75
N GLU A 72 4.36 0.29 15.32
CA GLU A 72 2.90 0.17 15.15
C GLU A 72 2.47 0.57 13.73
N LYS A 73 3.03 1.66 13.20
CA LYS A 73 2.83 2.06 11.79
C LYS A 73 3.29 0.97 10.82
N MET A 74 4.41 0.29 11.11
CA MET A 74 4.89 -0.83 10.31
C MET A 74 3.91 -2.02 10.36
N LYS A 75 3.41 -2.38 11.55
CA LYS A 75 2.40 -3.43 11.70
C LYS A 75 1.08 -3.09 11.01
N LEU A 76 0.66 -1.81 11.05
CA LEU A 76 -0.51 -1.34 10.34
C LEU A 76 -0.34 -1.58 8.83
N ARG A 77 0.80 -1.16 8.25
CA ARG A 77 1.09 -1.32 6.82
C ARG A 77 1.15 -2.77 6.36
N GLN A 78 1.57 -3.72 7.21
CA GLN A 78 1.54 -5.16 6.88
C GLN A 78 0.11 -5.70 6.63
N ASN A 79 -0.90 -5.02 7.16
CA ASN A 79 -2.30 -5.39 6.96
C ASN A 79 -2.99 -4.62 5.80
N ILE A 80 -2.23 -3.79 5.06
CA ILE A 80 -2.76 -2.97 3.97
C ILE A 80 -2.12 -3.43 2.67
N GLY A 81 -2.93 -3.93 1.74
CA GLY A 81 -2.49 -4.17 0.36
C GLY A 81 -2.59 -2.88 -0.45
N ILE A 82 -1.55 -2.56 -1.22
CA ILE A 82 -1.52 -1.38 -2.09
C ILE A 82 -1.12 -1.81 -3.49
N LEU A 83 -1.86 -1.35 -4.48
CA LEU A 83 -1.48 -1.42 -5.87
C LEU A 83 -1.02 -0.03 -6.32
N PHE A 84 0.26 0.11 -6.63
CA PHE A 84 0.81 1.35 -7.17
C PHE A 84 0.59 1.45 -8.68
N GLN A 85 0.47 2.67 -9.18
CA GLN A 85 0.52 2.94 -10.61
C GLN A 85 1.94 2.61 -11.11
N GLY A 86 2.07 1.54 -11.90
CA GLY A 86 3.38 1.05 -12.38
C GLY A 86 3.93 -0.12 -11.56
N SER A 87 3.05 -1.01 -11.10
CA SER A 87 3.29 -2.30 -10.42
C SER A 87 4.25 -2.29 -9.21
N ALA A 88 5.29 -1.46 -9.18
CA ALA A 88 6.29 -1.38 -8.10
C ALA A 88 7.02 -2.72 -7.84
N LEU A 89 7.22 -3.51 -8.89
CA LEU A 89 7.98 -4.75 -8.85
C LEU A 89 9.48 -4.47 -9.06
N PHE A 90 10.32 -5.32 -8.51
CA PHE A 90 11.77 -5.30 -8.75
C PHE A 90 12.09 -5.96 -10.09
N ASP A 91 12.51 -5.19 -11.08
CA ASP A 91 12.81 -5.66 -12.44
C ASP A 91 13.97 -6.66 -12.48
N PHE A 92 14.85 -6.63 -11.51
CA PHE A 92 16.00 -7.53 -11.38
C PHE A 92 15.67 -8.86 -10.68
N ALA A 93 14.47 -9.02 -10.15
CA ALA A 93 14.00 -10.20 -9.46
C ALA A 93 12.90 -10.91 -10.26
N THR A 94 12.85 -12.24 -10.17
CA THR A 94 11.79 -13.03 -10.79
C THR A 94 10.43 -12.79 -10.13
N VAL A 95 9.37 -13.27 -10.76
CA VAL A 95 8.00 -13.18 -10.21
C VAL A 95 7.93 -13.82 -8.82
N ILE A 96 8.47 -15.03 -8.68
CA ILE A 96 8.44 -15.73 -7.39
C ILE A 96 9.24 -14.97 -6.31
N GLU A 97 10.40 -14.40 -6.68
CA GLU A 97 11.23 -13.62 -5.78
C GLU A 97 10.54 -12.33 -5.34
N ASN A 98 9.88 -11.63 -6.27
CA ASN A 98 9.06 -10.45 -5.94
C ASN A 98 7.97 -10.76 -4.91
N VAL A 99 7.27 -11.90 -5.08
CA VAL A 99 6.22 -12.31 -4.14
C VAL A 99 6.80 -12.78 -2.81
N MET A 100 7.98 -13.39 -2.81
CA MET A 100 8.67 -13.83 -1.59
C MET A 100 9.28 -12.68 -0.79
N PHE A 101 9.66 -11.59 -1.45
CA PHE A 101 10.41 -10.48 -0.87
C PHE A 101 9.85 -9.96 0.47
N PRO A 102 8.56 -9.61 0.60
CA PRO A 102 8.02 -9.16 1.88
C PRO A 102 8.08 -10.25 2.97
N MET A 103 8.01 -11.53 2.61
CA MET A 103 8.06 -12.62 3.58
C MET A 103 9.47 -12.76 4.20
N GLU A 104 10.53 -12.33 3.51
CA GLU A 104 11.90 -12.34 4.03
C GLU A 104 12.09 -11.37 5.20
N PHE A 105 11.37 -10.26 5.18
CA PHE A 105 11.47 -9.23 6.22
C PHE A 105 10.48 -9.39 7.35
N PHE A 106 9.33 -10.03 7.09
CA PHE A 106 8.20 -10.02 8.01
C PHE A 106 7.85 -11.40 8.57
N THR A 107 8.57 -12.46 8.19
CA THR A 107 8.33 -13.81 8.71
C THR A 107 9.63 -14.54 9.03
N ASP A 108 9.55 -15.47 9.97
CA ASP A 108 10.65 -16.39 10.29
C ASP A 108 10.58 -17.68 9.44
N TRP A 109 9.88 -17.66 8.32
CA TRP A 109 9.68 -18.82 7.47
C TRP A 109 10.97 -19.23 6.74
N SER A 110 11.16 -20.53 6.59
CA SER A 110 12.22 -21.08 5.72
C SER A 110 11.99 -20.70 4.26
N ALA A 111 13.04 -20.75 3.44
CA ALA A 111 12.94 -20.48 2.00
C ALA A 111 11.89 -21.38 1.32
N ALA A 112 11.79 -22.66 1.74
CA ALA A 112 10.79 -23.58 1.20
C ALA A 112 9.35 -23.14 1.54
N GLN A 113 9.10 -22.73 2.78
CA GLN A 113 7.79 -22.23 3.21
C GLN A 113 7.40 -20.94 2.48
N ARG A 114 8.36 -20.01 2.30
CA ARG A 114 8.13 -18.77 1.55
C ARG A 114 7.78 -19.07 0.09
N LYS A 115 8.50 -20.01 -0.55
CA LYS A 115 8.25 -20.41 -1.94
C LYS A 115 6.86 -21.06 -2.10
N GLU A 116 6.50 -21.99 -1.23
CA GLU A 116 5.18 -22.61 -1.21
C GLU A 116 4.06 -21.56 -1.06
N ARG A 117 4.24 -20.62 -0.14
CA ARG A 117 3.27 -19.54 0.06
C ARG A 117 3.18 -18.61 -1.15
N ALA A 118 4.31 -18.28 -1.77
CA ALA A 118 4.32 -17.44 -2.96
C ALA A 118 3.60 -18.12 -4.13
N GLN A 119 3.86 -19.41 -4.38
CA GLN A 119 3.16 -20.17 -5.39
C GLN A 119 1.65 -20.23 -5.14
N TYR A 120 1.23 -20.47 -3.90
CA TYR A 120 -0.18 -20.38 -3.54
C TYR A 120 -0.79 -19.00 -3.86
N CYS A 121 -0.08 -17.91 -3.60
CA CYS A 121 -0.55 -16.57 -3.93
C CYS A 121 -0.68 -16.36 -5.44
N LEU A 122 0.29 -16.81 -6.23
CA LEU A 122 0.26 -16.73 -7.69
C LEU A 122 -0.89 -17.55 -8.29
N GLU A 123 -1.17 -18.73 -7.75
CA GLU A 123 -2.33 -19.54 -8.14
C GLU A 123 -3.65 -18.80 -7.88
N LYS A 124 -3.79 -18.12 -6.74
CA LYS A 124 -5.01 -17.36 -6.39
C LYS A 124 -5.31 -16.21 -7.33
N VAL A 125 -4.31 -15.63 -7.95
CA VAL A 125 -4.45 -14.57 -8.95
C VAL A 125 -4.30 -15.07 -10.40
N ASN A 126 -4.25 -16.40 -10.59
CA ASN A 126 -4.16 -17.06 -11.88
C ASN A 126 -2.90 -16.70 -12.71
N VAL A 127 -1.78 -16.47 -12.01
CA VAL A 127 -0.45 -16.24 -12.61
C VAL A 127 0.38 -17.53 -12.45
N ILE A 128 -0.06 -18.61 -13.11
CA ILE A 128 0.56 -19.93 -13.01
C ILE A 128 1.65 -20.10 -14.08
N GLY A 129 2.76 -20.75 -13.72
CA GLY A 129 3.86 -21.06 -14.65
C GLY A 129 4.69 -19.84 -15.08
N SER A 130 4.67 -18.79 -14.25
CA SER A 130 5.45 -17.58 -14.47
C SER A 130 6.50 -17.34 -13.39
N ASP A 131 6.74 -18.32 -12.52
CA ASP A 131 7.60 -18.21 -11.33
C ASP A 131 8.99 -17.65 -11.66
N ASP A 132 9.62 -18.17 -12.72
CA ASP A 132 10.99 -17.83 -13.13
C ASP A 132 11.07 -16.69 -14.16
N LYS A 133 9.92 -16.10 -14.54
CA LYS A 133 9.90 -14.93 -15.43
C LYS A 133 10.25 -13.65 -14.68
N TYR A 134 10.74 -12.66 -15.41
CA TYR A 134 10.93 -11.30 -14.91
C TYR A 134 9.68 -10.45 -15.17
N PRO A 135 9.47 -9.35 -14.43
CA PRO A 135 8.31 -8.47 -14.61
C PRO A 135 8.10 -7.99 -16.05
N ASN A 136 9.18 -7.69 -16.78
CA ASN A 136 9.11 -7.23 -18.16
C ASN A 136 8.67 -8.32 -19.16
N GLU A 137 8.63 -9.58 -18.77
CA GLU A 137 8.13 -10.72 -19.56
C GLU A 137 6.64 -10.99 -19.32
N LEU A 138 6.01 -10.23 -18.42
CA LEU A 138 4.60 -10.33 -18.07
C LEU A 138 3.77 -9.29 -18.82
N SER A 139 2.50 -9.60 -19.08
CA SER A 139 1.55 -8.58 -19.51
C SER A 139 1.23 -7.60 -18.37
N GLY A 140 0.80 -6.38 -18.69
CA GLY A 140 0.45 -5.38 -17.67
C GLY A 140 -0.67 -5.80 -16.71
N GLY A 141 -1.51 -6.77 -17.11
CA GLY A 141 -2.54 -7.32 -16.22
C GLY A 141 -2.03 -8.45 -15.32
N MET A 142 -0.82 -8.97 -15.56
CA MET A 142 -0.17 -9.97 -14.73
C MET A 142 0.82 -9.36 -13.73
N GLN A 143 1.22 -8.12 -13.95
CA GLN A 143 2.06 -7.33 -13.06
C GLN A 143 1.21 -6.70 -11.94
#